data_f2808c74ea8329a8fbb3484227a8169c
#
_entry.id   f2808c74ea8329a8fbb3484227a8169c
#
_cell.length_a   1.000
_cell.length_b   1.000
_cell.length_c   1.000
_cell.angle_alpha   90.00
_cell.angle_beta   90.00
_cell.angle_gamma   90.00
#
_symmetry.space_group_name_H-M   'P 1'
#
loop_
_entity.id
_entity.type
_entity.pdbx_description
1 polymer ?
#
loop_
_entity_poly.entity_id
_entity_poly.type
_entity_poly.pdbx_seq_one_letter_code
_entity_poly.pdbx_strand_id
1 'polypeptide(L)'
;MVVEFWGQEFKVNIVFGCIGAFLLAIVSSMFGFGGGPFMVPLMSVGLGLPMYVVVGSSLTAIFFNTMMGTMRHYQFGNFDMTFFLIMFPAAILGGYIAPKIAKKVSPLTVKRIASAGMVILALNLLGLY
;
A
#
# COMPACT_ATOMS: atom_id res chain seq x y z
N MET A 1 -19.86 6.28 12.92
CA MET A 1 -20.62 6.21 11.66
C MET A 1 -20.79 4.75 11.30
N VAL A 2 -21.99 4.34 10.90
CA VAL A 2 -22.24 2.97 10.43
C VAL A 2 -22.07 3.01 8.91
N VAL A 3 -21.18 2.19 8.39
CA VAL A 3 -20.96 2.04 6.95
C VAL A 3 -21.53 0.68 6.55
N GLU A 4 -22.57 0.71 5.74
CA GLU A 4 -23.16 -0.50 5.17
C GLU A 4 -22.39 -0.88 3.91
N PHE A 5 -21.84 -2.10 3.89
CA PHE A 5 -21.20 -2.66 2.73
C PHE A 5 -21.69 -4.11 2.53
N TRP A 6 -22.37 -4.37 1.41
CA TRP A 6 -22.92 -5.70 1.07
C TRP A 6 -23.84 -6.30 2.16
N GLY A 7 -24.68 -5.44 2.80
CA GLY A 7 -25.65 -5.89 3.81
C GLY A 7 -25.02 -6.19 5.19
N GLN A 8 -23.78 -5.80 5.41
CA GLN A 8 -23.14 -5.84 6.73
C GLN A 8 -22.87 -4.42 7.23
N GLU A 9 -23.28 -4.15 8.46
CA GLU A 9 -23.05 -2.87 9.12
C GLU A 9 -21.71 -2.88 9.87
N PHE A 10 -20.82 -1.97 9.51
CA PHE A 10 -19.55 -1.77 10.21
C PHE A 10 -19.58 -0.48 11.01
N LYS A 11 -19.44 -0.57 12.32
CA LYS A 11 -19.28 0.59 13.21
C LYS A 11 -17.85 1.09 13.15
N VAL A 12 -17.57 2.04 12.26
CA VAL A 12 -16.26 2.63 12.10
C VAL A 12 -16.18 3.94 12.87
N ASN A 13 -15.17 4.07 13.75
CA ASN A 13 -14.87 5.33 14.40
C ASN A 13 -14.01 6.19 13.46
N ILE A 14 -14.66 7.10 12.71
CA ILE A 14 -14.02 7.93 11.70
C ILE A 14 -12.91 8.80 12.31
N VAL A 15 -13.14 9.34 13.51
CA VAL A 15 -12.16 10.20 14.17
C VAL A 15 -10.87 9.43 14.43
N PHE A 16 -10.99 8.20 14.97
CA PHE A 16 -9.84 7.32 15.19
C PHE A 16 -9.15 6.95 13.88
N GLY A 17 -9.93 6.66 12.84
CA GLY A 17 -9.42 6.38 11.50
C GLY A 17 -8.67 7.55 10.87
N CYS A 18 -9.20 8.77 10.97
CA CYS A 18 -8.55 9.97 10.44
C CYS A 18 -7.26 10.32 11.17
N ILE A 19 -7.26 10.26 12.50
CA ILE A 19 -6.05 10.52 13.30
C ILE A 19 -4.99 9.47 13.01
N GLY A 20 -5.37 8.19 13.00
CA GLY A 20 -4.46 7.09 12.69
C GLY A 20 -3.88 7.19 11.27
N ALA A 21 -4.71 7.50 10.28
CA ALA A 21 -4.27 7.70 8.90
C ALA A 21 -3.33 8.90 8.75
N PHE A 22 -3.60 10.00 9.46
CA PHE A 22 -2.75 11.19 9.45
C PHE A 22 -1.38 10.91 10.04
N LEU A 23 -1.32 10.27 11.22
CA LEU A 23 -0.05 9.89 11.86
C LEU A 23 0.73 8.90 11.00
N LEU A 24 0.06 7.90 10.43
CA LEU A 24 0.68 6.95 9.53
C LEU A 24 1.19 7.60 8.25
N ALA A 25 0.47 8.59 7.71
CA ALA A 25 0.90 9.32 6.53
C ALA A 25 2.21 10.09 6.78
N ILE A 26 2.35 10.74 7.95
CA ILE A 26 3.58 11.43 8.34
C ILE A 26 4.74 10.43 8.45
N VAL A 27 4.56 9.36 9.23
CA VAL A 27 5.60 8.35 9.44
C VAL A 27 5.99 7.67 8.14
N SER A 28 5.01 7.26 7.34
CA SER A 28 5.22 6.58 6.07
C SER A 28 5.91 7.48 5.03
N SER A 29 5.60 8.78 5.04
CA SER A 29 6.25 9.77 4.19
C SER A 29 7.73 9.92 4.55
N MET A 30 8.07 9.95 5.84
CA MET A 30 9.46 10.05 6.30
C MET A 30 10.31 8.83 5.90
N PHE A 31 9.71 7.64 5.94
CA PHE A 31 10.40 6.40 5.55
C PHE A 31 10.31 6.06 4.06
N GLY A 32 9.57 6.85 3.27
CA GLY A 32 9.41 6.61 1.83
C GLY A 32 8.58 5.37 1.47
N PHE A 33 7.86 4.77 2.42
CA PHE A 33 7.05 3.55 2.18
C PHE A 33 5.73 3.80 1.43
N GLY A 34 5.39 5.04 1.12
CA GLY A 34 4.20 5.38 0.32
C GLY A 34 2.85 5.07 0.96
N GLY A 35 2.79 4.80 2.26
CA GLY A 35 1.56 4.59 3.04
C GLY A 35 0.87 3.23 2.88
N GLY A 36 1.07 2.53 1.77
CA GLY A 36 0.37 1.27 1.46
C GLY A 36 0.54 0.17 2.50
N PRO A 37 1.76 -0.22 2.88
CA PRO A 37 2.00 -1.31 3.83
C PRO A 37 1.38 -1.09 5.21
N PHE A 38 1.26 0.15 5.67
CA PHE A 38 0.73 0.49 6.98
C PHE A 38 -0.78 0.73 6.99
N MET A 39 -1.36 1.10 5.85
CA MET A 39 -2.81 1.30 5.70
C MET A 39 -3.58 0.00 5.92
N VAL A 40 -3.07 -1.12 5.42
CA VAL A 40 -3.71 -2.43 5.53
C VAL A 40 -3.86 -2.88 6.99
N PRO A 41 -2.82 -2.92 7.85
CA PRO A 41 -2.99 -3.26 9.26
C PRO A 41 -3.83 -2.24 10.03
N LEU A 42 -3.72 -0.94 9.75
CA LEU A 42 -4.55 0.06 10.40
C LEU A 42 -6.04 -0.18 10.13
N MET A 43 -6.41 -0.40 8.88
CA MET A 43 -7.81 -0.63 8.51
C MET A 43 -8.34 -1.99 8.98
N SER A 44 -7.52 -3.04 8.92
CA SER A 44 -7.95 -4.39 9.27
C SER A 44 -8.00 -4.63 10.79
N VAL A 45 -6.99 -4.15 11.52
CA VAL A 45 -6.89 -4.35 12.97
C VAL A 45 -7.48 -3.17 13.74
N GLY A 46 -7.17 -1.94 13.32
CA GLY A 46 -7.62 -0.73 14.02
C GLY A 46 -9.10 -0.42 13.81
N LEU A 47 -9.62 -0.62 12.61
CA LEU A 47 -11.03 -0.35 12.28
C LEU A 47 -11.89 -1.61 12.15
N GLY A 48 -11.30 -2.81 12.24
CA GLY A 48 -12.02 -4.08 12.14
C GLY A 48 -12.68 -4.34 10.78
N LEU A 49 -12.17 -3.71 9.72
CA LEU A 49 -12.75 -3.84 8.39
C LEU A 49 -12.36 -5.17 7.73
N PRO A 50 -13.25 -5.79 6.96
CA PRO A 50 -12.95 -7.02 6.23
C PRO A 50 -11.90 -6.77 5.16
N MET A 51 -11.05 -7.77 4.94
CA MET A 51 -9.84 -7.66 4.11
C MET A 51 -10.11 -7.20 2.67
N TYR A 52 -11.25 -7.58 2.07
CA TYR A 52 -11.61 -7.18 0.71
C TYR A 52 -11.90 -5.67 0.60
N VAL A 53 -12.53 -5.07 1.63
CA VAL A 53 -12.75 -3.61 1.70
C VAL A 53 -11.43 -2.88 1.89
N VAL A 54 -10.58 -3.40 2.77
CA VAL A 54 -9.25 -2.84 3.06
C VAL A 54 -8.37 -2.81 1.81
N VAL A 55 -8.31 -3.91 1.07
CA VAL A 55 -7.49 -4.01 -0.15
C VAL A 55 -8.01 -3.06 -1.23
N GLY A 56 -9.33 -3.02 -1.46
CA GLY A 56 -9.93 -2.12 -2.45
C GLY A 56 -9.68 -0.64 -2.15
N SER A 57 -9.94 -0.23 -0.91
CA SER A 57 -9.70 1.16 -0.47
C SER A 57 -8.22 1.54 -0.50
N SER A 58 -7.33 0.63 -0.09
CA SER A 58 -5.89 0.88 -0.12
C SER A 58 -5.37 1.06 -1.54
N LEU A 59 -5.80 0.24 -2.49
CA LEU A 59 -5.40 0.36 -3.89
C LEU A 59 -5.88 1.68 -4.50
N THR A 60 -7.11 2.10 -4.19
CA THR A 60 -7.64 3.38 -4.63
C THR A 60 -6.84 4.55 -4.05
N ALA A 61 -6.55 4.52 -2.75
CA ALA A 61 -5.74 5.54 -2.09
C ALA A 61 -4.31 5.62 -2.66
N ILE A 62 -3.67 4.47 -2.91
CA ILE A 62 -2.35 4.40 -3.53
C ILE A 62 -2.37 4.99 -4.94
N PHE A 63 -3.41 4.71 -5.73
CA PHE A 63 -3.55 5.24 -7.08
C PHE A 63 -3.56 6.77 -7.09
N PHE A 64 -4.40 7.39 -6.27
CA PHE A 64 -4.45 8.86 -6.18
C PHE A 64 -3.16 9.46 -5.61
N ASN A 65 -2.57 8.83 -4.62
CA ASN A 65 -1.33 9.30 -4.00
C ASN A 65 -0.15 9.23 -4.99
N THR A 66 -0.01 8.14 -5.73
CA THR A 66 1.05 8.02 -6.75
C THR A 66 0.83 8.98 -7.91
N MET A 67 -0.42 9.21 -8.34
CA MET A 67 -0.74 10.19 -9.37
C MET A 67 -0.30 11.60 -8.95
N MET A 68 -0.65 12.03 -7.73
CA MET A 68 -0.24 13.32 -7.18
C MET A 68 1.28 13.43 -7.00
N GLY A 69 1.92 12.37 -6.52
CA GLY A 69 3.37 12.28 -6.35
C GLY A 69 4.11 12.43 -7.69
N THR A 70 3.67 11.71 -8.70
CA THR A 70 4.25 11.80 -10.06
C THR A 70 4.12 13.21 -10.63
N MET A 71 2.96 13.83 -10.47
CA MET A 71 2.71 15.18 -10.96
C MET A 71 3.64 16.21 -10.28
N ARG A 72 3.89 16.07 -8.98
CA ARG A 72 4.85 16.90 -8.22
C ARG A 72 6.28 16.71 -8.67
N HIS A 73 6.73 15.46 -8.81
CA HIS A 73 8.08 15.17 -9.28
C HIS A 73 8.32 15.66 -10.70
N TYR A 74 7.30 15.61 -11.56
CA TYR A 74 7.36 16.20 -12.90
C TYR A 74 7.57 17.72 -12.86
N GLN A 75 6.81 18.43 -11.97
CA GLN A 75 6.95 19.88 -11.78
C GLN A 75 8.34 20.29 -11.26
N PHE A 76 8.97 19.47 -10.43
CA PHE A 76 10.31 19.71 -9.91
C PHE A 76 11.44 19.32 -10.88
N GLY A 77 11.13 18.84 -12.07
CA GLY A 77 12.12 18.41 -13.05
C GLY A 77 12.86 17.11 -12.70
N ASN A 78 12.38 16.39 -11.67
CA ASN A 78 12.97 15.13 -11.22
C ASN A 78 12.35 13.91 -11.93
N PHE A 79 11.74 14.13 -13.09
CA PHE A 79 11.11 13.06 -13.86
C PHE A 79 12.01 12.63 -15.01
N ASP A 80 12.54 11.42 -14.93
CA ASP A 80 13.34 10.84 -16.00
C ASP A 80 12.45 9.99 -16.92
N MET A 81 12.27 10.46 -18.15
CA MET A 81 11.44 9.80 -19.16
C MET A 81 12.00 8.44 -19.57
N THR A 82 13.31 8.26 -19.52
CA THR A 82 13.96 6.99 -19.86
C THR A 82 13.62 5.92 -18.85
N PHE A 83 13.72 6.24 -17.57
CA PHE A 83 13.32 5.34 -16.48
C PHE A 83 11.82 5.01 -16.55
N PHE A 84 10.99 6.00 -16.83
CA PHE A 84 9.55 5.79 -16.99
C PHE A 84 9.22 4.78 -18.09
N LEU A 85 9.83 4.95 -19.27
CA LEU A 85 9.59 4.06 -20.42
C LEU A 85 10.01 2.61 -20.15
N ILE A 86 11.04 2.39 -19.36
CA ILE A 86 11.51 1.04 -18.99
C ILE A 86 10.61 0.43 -17.91
N MET A 87 10.26 1.22 -16.87
CA MET A 87 9.48 0.76 -15.73
C MET A 87 8.00 0.55 -16.04
N PHE A 88 7.42 1.34 -16.95
CA PHE A 88 6.00 1.29 -17.28
C PHE A 88 5.54 -0.07 -17.79
N PRO A 89 6.18 -0.68 -18.84
CA PRO A 89 5.80 -2.00 -19.28
C PRO A 89 6.04 -3.08 -18.23
N ALA A 90 7.12 -2.98 -17.44
CA ALA A 90 7.40 -3.90 -16.35
C ALA A 90 6.30 -3.85 -15.26
N ALA A 91 5.83 -2.65 -14.92
CA ALA A 91 4.74 -2.46 -13.96
C ALA A 91 3.41 -3.04 -14.46
N ILE A 92 3.08 -2.86 -15.75
CA ILE A 92 1.87 -3.45 -16.37
C ILE A 92 1.94 -4.98 -16.32
N LEU A 93 3.07 -5.56 -16.73
CA LEU A 93 3.27 -7.01 -16.71
C LEU A 93 3.18 -7.54 -15.26
N GLY A 94 3.83 -6.89 -14.33
CA GLY A 94 3.75 -7.24 -12.90
C GLY A 94 2.33 -7.17 -12.36
N GLY A 95 1.62 -6.09 -12.65
CA GLY A 95 0.23 -5.89 -12.22
C GLY A 95 -0.75 -6.91 -12.81
N TYR A 96 -0.48 -7.42 -14.01
CA TYR A 96 -1.29 -8.46 -14.63
C TYR A 96 -0.96 -9.88 -14.15
N ILE A 97 0.31 -10.16 -13.95
CA ILE A 97 0.81 -11.49 -13.57
C ILE A 97 0.61 -11.74 -12.07
N ALA A 98 0.88 -10.74 -11.21
CA ALA A 98 0.84 -10.88 -9.77
C ALA A 98 -0.51 -11.38 -9.22
N PRO A 99 -1.68 -10.88 -9.64
CA PRO A 99 -2.97 -11.40 -9.16
C PRO A 99 -3.24 -12.84 -9.61
N LYS A 100 -2.73 -13.23 -10.80
CA LYS A 100 -2.88 -14.61 -11.29
C LYS A 100 -2.07 -15.59 -10.45
N ILE A 101 -0.86 -15.22 -10.06
CA ILE A 101 -0.01 -16.02 -9.19
C ILE A 101 -0.58 -16.05 -7.78
N ALA A 102 -1.02 -14.89 -7.25
CA ALA A 102 -1.57 -14.78 -5.91
C ALA A 102 -2.80 -15.67 -5.68
N LYS A 103 -3.63 -15.89 -6.69
CA LYS A 103 -4.76 -16.81 -6.61
C LYS A 103 -4.37 -18.29 -6.45
N LYS A 104 -3.16 -18.66 -6.88
CA LYS A 104 -2.64 -20.04 -6.81
C LYS A 104 -1.80 -20.29 -5.57
N VAL A 105 -1.41 -19.25 -4.86
CA VAL A 105 -0.53 -19.32 -3.69
C VAL A 105 -1.34 -19.15 -2.42
N SER A 106 -1.05 -19.93 -1.39
CA SER A 106 -1.75 -19.79 -0.11
C SER A 106 -1.45 -18.43 0.54
N PRO A 107 -2.43 -17.81 1.23
CA PRO A 107 -2.23 -16.52 1.89
C PRO A 107 -1.08 -16.51 2.89
N LEU A 108 -0.80 -17.65 3.51
CA LEU A 108 0.32 -17.84 4.44
C LEU A 108 1.68 -17.73 3.75
N THR A 109 1.80 -18.30 2.55
CA THR A 109 3.03 -18.24 1.76
C THR A 109 3.33 -16.82 1.30
N VAL A 110 2.30 -16.09 0.86
CA VAL A 110 2.45 -14.67 0.48
C VAL A 110 2.92 -13.83 1.67
N LYS A 111 2.33 -14.04 2.86
CA LYS A 111 2.77 -13.36 4.09
C LYS A 111 4.22 -13.68 4.44
N ARG A 112 4.65 -14.93 4.36
CA ARG A 112 6.03 -15.35 4.65
C ARG A 112 7.03 -14.72 3.69
N ILE A 113 6.74 -14.71 2.39
CA ILE A 113 7.60 -14.09 1.37
C ILE A 113 7.70 -12.58 1.61
N ALA A 114 6.59 -11.91 1.86
CA ALA A 114 6.58 -10.47 2.16
C ALA A 114 7.38 -10.16 3.44
N SER A 115 7.19 -10.93 4.51
CA SER A 115 7.93 -10.76 5.76
C SER A 115 9.43 -10.99 5.58
N ALA A 116 9.81 -12.02 4.82
CA ALA A 116 11.23 -12.29 4.52
C ALA A 116 11.86 -11.14 3.74
N GLY A 117 11.16 -10.61 2.73
CA GLY A 117 11.62 -9.43 1.98
C GLY A 117 11.80 -8.19 2.87
N MET A 118 10.88 -7.94 3.80
CA MET A 118 10.99 -6.84 4.76
C MET A 118 12.18 -7.01 5.71
N VAL A 119 12.44 -8.23 6.19
CA VAL A 119 13.59 -8.50 7.04
C VAL A 119 14.91 -8.27 6.29
N ILE A 120 15.01 -8.72 5.04
CA ILE A 120 16.20 -8.51 4.21
C ILE A 120 16.44 -7.01 3.99
N LEU A 121 15.39 -6.25 3.68
CA LEU A 121 15.48 -4.80 3.53
C LEU A 121 15.90 -4.11 4.83
N ALA A 122 15.34 -4.52 5.96
CA ALA A 122 15.68 -3.96 7.26
C ALA A 122 17.15 -4.24 7.63
N LEU A 123 17.66 -5.43 7.37
CA LEU A 123 19.06 -5.79 7.59
C LEU A 123 19.99 -4.99 6.69
N ASN A 124 19.61 -4.76 5.44
CA ASN A 124 20.36 -3.93 4.50
C ASN A 124 20.44 -2.46 4.95
N LEU A 125 19.31 -1.90 5.43
CA LEU A 125 19.24 -0.54 5.94
C LEU A 125 20.04 -0.33 7.25
N LEU A 126 20.16 -1.38 8.07
CA LEU A 126 20.96 -1.34 9.30
C LEU A 126 22.46 -1.43 9.05
N GLY A 127 22.91 -1.52 7.79
CA GLY A 127 24.34 -1.56 7.45
C GLY A 127 25.04 -2.82 7.93
N LEU A 128 24.31 -3.91 8.12
CA LEU A 128 24.85 -5.22 8.52
C LEU A 128 25.44 -5.99 7.32
N TYR A 129 25.73 -5.23 6.24
CA TYR A 129 26.36 -5.74 5.03
C TYR A 129 27.42 -4.79 4.54
#